data_cc8bcb11e4f3c55429bcbbec95c49544
#
_entry.id   cc8bcb11e4f3c55429bcbbec95c49544
#
_cell.length_a   1.000
_cell.length_b   1.000
_cell.length_c   1.000
_cell.angle_alpha   90.00
_cell.angle_beta   90.00
_cell.angle_gamma   90.00
#
_symmetry.space_group_name_H-M   'P 1'
#
loop_
_entity.id
_entity.type
_entity.pdbx_description
1 polymer ?
#
loop_
_entity_poly.entity_id
_entity_poly.type
_entity_poly.pdbx_seq_one_letter_code
_entity_poly.pdbx_strand_id
1 'polypeptide(L)'
;MPLLSDTIGGLHFAAIDFESAGAARGETDQPVQIGIAACSRLEDEPELWTSYIAVEKPVLWSASQVHGITTEMLADAPSFPSLWPEIRSRLGQAVVVGHNPATERKLSLIHI
;
A
#
# COMPACT_ATOMS: atom_id res chain seq x y z
N MET A 1 -22.86 8.95 -25.70
CA MET A 1 -21.61 9.09 -24.97
C MET A 1 -21.92 9.64 -23.56
N PRO A 2 -21.41 9.02 -22.52
CA PRO A 2 -21.68 9.54 -21.19
C PRO A 2 -21.06 10.92 -20.98
N LEU A 3 -21.69 11.73 -20.14
CA LEU A 3 -21.14 13.00 -19.71
C LEU A 3 -19.86 12.74 -18.89
N LEU A 4 -18.94 13.70 -18.89
CA LEU A 4 -17.71 13.60 -18.12
C LEU A 4 -17.98 13.33 -16.62
N SER A 5 -19.00 13.98 -16.06
CA SER A 5 -19.42 13.78 -14.68
C SER A 5 -19.89 12.35 -14.42
N ASP A 6 -20.60 11.74 -15.38
CA ASP A 6 -21.03 10.34 -15.25
C ASP A 6 -19.83 9.39 -15.30
N THR A 7 -18.88 9.68 -16.19
CA THR A 7 -17.65 8.89 -16.31
C THR A 7 -16.83 8.96 -15.01
N ILE A 8 -16.63 10.16 -14.47
CA ILE A 8 -15.88 10.36 -13.22
C ILE A 8 -16.65 9.77 -12.04
N GLY A 9 -17.95 10.03 -11.94
CA GLY A 9 -18.78 9.54 -10.85
C GLY A 9 -18.93 8.02 -10.84
N GLY A 10 -18.78 7.36 -12.00
CA GLY A 10 -18.85 5.91 -12.13
C GLY A 10 -17.51 5.20 -11.93
N LEU A 11 -16.41 5.95 -11.79
CA LEU A 11 -15.09 5.36 -11.59
C LEU A 11 -14.91 4.95 -10.12
N HIS A 12 -14.20 3.83 -9.96
CA HIS A 12 -13.73 3.40 -8.64
C HIS A 12 -12.34 4.00 -8.40
N PHE A 13 -12.11 4.47 -7.18
CA PHE A 13 -10.84 5.04 -6.78
C PHE A 13 -10.27 4.26 -5.61
N ALA A 14 -8.97 4.05 -5.63
CA ALA A 14 -8.25 3.41 -4.54
C ALA A 14 -6.97 4.20 -4.26
N ALA A 15 -6.87 4.73 -3.05
CA ALA A 15 -5.64 5.34 -2.57
C ALA A 15 -4.80 4.25 -1.89
N ILE A 16 -3.53 4.18 -2.26
CA ILE A 16 -2.60 3.20 -1.71
C ILE A 16 -1.43 3.94 -1.06
N ASP A 17 -0.99 3.45 0.09
CA ASP A 17 0.15 3.99 0.80
C ASP A 17 0.93 2.85 1.44
N PHE A 18 2.25 3.01 1.47
CA PHE A 18 3.17 2.07 2.10
C PHE A 18 4.02 2.76 3.16
N GLU A 19 4.31 2.02 4.23
CA GLU A 19 5.41 2.31 5.11
C GLU A 19 6.53 1.31 4.83
N SER A 20 7.78 1.72 4.96
CA SER A 20 8.92 0.87 4.63
C SER A 20 9.89 0.70 5.80
N ALA A 21 10.68 -0.37 5.73
CA ALA A 21 11.68 -0.70 6.76
C ALA A 21 12.87 0.24 6.76
N GLY A 22 13.06 0.99 5.68
CA GLY A 22 14.29 1.69 5.42
C GLY A 22 15.35 0.74 4.85
N ALA A 23 16.35 1.29 4.23
CA ALA A 23 17.42 0.50 3.65
C ALA A 23 18.77 1.16 3.92
N ALA A 24 19.76 0.37 4.29
CA ALA A 24 21.14 0.81 4.34
C ALA A 24 21.62 1.03 2.91
N ARG A 25 22.70 1.79 2.77
CA ARG A 25 23.26 2.08 1.46
C ARG A 25 23.56 0.80 0.69
N GLY A 26 23.03 0.69 -0.52
CA GLY A 26 23.21 -0.46 -1.38
C GLY A 26 22.22 -1.60 -1.12
N GLU A 27 21.32 -1.47 -0.15
CA GLU A 27 20.29 -2.45 0.12
C GLU A 27 18.96 -2.07 -0.53
N THR A 28 18.12 -3.06 -0.77
CA THR A 28 16.74 -2.88 -1.24
C THR A 28 15.84 -2.64 -0.05
N ASP A 29 14.98 -1.63 -0.16
CA ASP A 29 13.97 -1.36 0.86
C ASP A 29 12.84 -2.40 0.82
N GLN A 30 12.14 -2.54 1.96
CA GLN A 30 11.06 -3.51 2.13
C GLN A 30 9.81 -2.80 2.63
N PRO A 31 8.61 -3.10 2.09
CA PRO A 31 7.39 -2.58 2.69
C PRO A 31 7.11 -3.30 4.03
N VAL A 32 6.63 -2.55 5.01
CA VAL A 32 6.27 -3.07 6.34
C VAL A 32 4.78 -2.94 6.62
N GLN A 33 4.10 -2.06 5.92
CA GLN A 33 2.66 -1.87 6.05
C GLN A 33 2.11 -1.35 4.73
N ILE A 34 0.93 -1.81 4.39
CA ILE A 34 0.17 -1.30 3.26
C ILE A 34 -1.18 -0.79 3.77
N GLY A 35 -1.62 0.33 3.24
CA GLY A 35 -2.96 0.87 3.46
C GLY A 35 -3.65 1.09 2.13
N ILE A 36 -4.92 0.71 2.04
CA ILE A 36 -5.76 0.96 0.87
C ILE A 36 -7.06 1.59 1.34
N ALA A 37 -7.41 2.72 0.73
CA ALA A 37 -8.69 3.38 0.92
C ALA A 37 -9.42 3.36 -0.43
N ALA A 38 -10.48 2.58 -0.53
CA ALA A 38 -11.21 2.39 -1.78
C ALA A 38 -12.63 2.96 -1.69
N CYS A 39 -13.07 3.65 -2.73
CA CYS A 39 -14.44 4.15 -2.82
C CYS A 39 -14.98 3.97 -4.23
N SER A 40 -16.30 3.70 -4.31
CA SER A 40 -17.01 3.55 -5.58
C SER A 40 -17.40 4.89 -6.19
N ARG A 41 -17.55 5.91 -5.36
CA ARG A 41 -17.86 7.29 -5.76
C ARG A 41 -17.04 8.24 -4.91
N LEU A 42 -16.75 9.42 -5.46
CA LEU A 42 -15.95 10.42 -4.75
C LEU A 42 -16.61 10.92 -3.46
N GLU A 43 -17.94 10.95 -3.40
CA GLU A 43 -18.69 11.39 -2.23
C GLU A 43 -18.90 10.30 -1.18
N ASP A 44 -18.59 9.05 -1.50
CA ASP A 44 -18.73 7.94 -0.56
C ASP A 44 -17.58 7.94 0.45
N GLU A 45 -17.85 7.47 1.66
CA GLU A 45 -16.78 7.19 2.61
C GLU A 45 -15.94 6.01 2.09
N PRO A 46 -14.62 6.13 2.10
CA PRO A 46 -13.78 5.04 1.64
C PRO A 46 -13.83 3.84 2.59
N GLU A 47 -13.76 2.66 2.02
CA GLU A 47 -13.52 1.43 2.76
C GLU A 47 -12.01 1.33 3.01
N LEU A 48 -11.62 1.29 4.29
CA LEU A 48 -10.22 1.27 4.71
C LEU A 48 -9.79 -0.14 5.03
N TRP A 49 -8.60 -0.48 4.56
CA TRP A 49 -7.95 -1.74 4.87
C TRP A 49 -6.47 -1.51 5.05
N THR A 50 -5.90 -2.10 6.09
CA THR A 50 -4.46 -2.04 6.33
C THR A 50 -3.95 -3.42 6.70
N SER A 51 -2.69 -3.67 6.42
CA SER A 51 -2.00 -4.87 6.87
C SER A 51 -0.52 -4.58 7.11
N TYR A 52 0.02 -5.15 8.17
CA TYR A 52 1.47 -5.27 8.30
C TYR A 52 1.97 -6.29 7.30
N ILE A 53 3.26 -6.22 7.00
CA ILE A 53 3.91 -7.07 6.01
C ILE A 53 5.18 -7.63 6.63
N ALA A 54 5.40 -8.94 6.51
CA ALA A 54 6.60 -9.58 7.00
C ALA A 54 7.83 -9.07 6.27
N VAL A 55 8.92 -8.91 7.01
CA VAL A 55 10.21 -8.46 6.46
C VAL A 55 11.24 -9.57 6.54
N GLU A 56 12.21 -9.54 5.64
CA GLU A 56 13.36 -10.44 5.66
C GLU A 56 14.52 -9.87 6.47
N LYS A 57 14.61 -8.54 6.51
CA LYS A 57 15.64 -7.81 7.24
C LYS A 57 14.98 -6.94 8.32
N PRO A 58 15.67 -6.69 9.43
CA PRO A 58 15.11 -5.83 10.48
C PRO A 58 14.75 -4.44 9.99
N VAL A 59 13.71 -3.87 10.59
CA VAL A 59 13.33 -2.48 10.36
C VAL A 59 14.41 -1.57 10.92
N LEU A 60 14.88 -0.62 10.14
CA LEU A 60 15.88 0.34 10.62
C LEU A 60 15.28 1.22 11.70
N TRP A 61 16.07 1.54 12.71
CA TRP A 61 15.65 2.42 13.79
C TRP A 61 15.12 3.76 13.28
N SER A 62 15.81 4.35 12.29
CA SER A 62 15.39 5.62 11.70
C SER A 62 14.00 5.55 11.07
N ALA A 63 13.68 4.43 10.43
CA ALA A 63 12.35 4.23 9.84
C ALA A 63 11.30 4.06 10.95
N SER A 64 11.58 3.26 11.97
CA SER A 64 10.64 3.05 13.08
C SER A 64 10.34 4.34 13.84
N GLN A 65 11.27 5.29 13.89
CA GLN A 65 11.03 6.61 14.49
C GLN A 65 10.01 7.42 13.70
N VAL A 66 9.88 7.18 12.42
CA VAL A 66 8.92 7.89 11.57
C VAL A 66 7.51 7.30 11.68
N HIS A 67 7.38 5.99 11.56
CA HIS A 67 6.06 5.34 11.47
C HIS A 67 5.69 4.50 12.70
N GLY A 68 6.60 4.32 13.66
CA GLY A 68 6.32 3.59 14.89
C GLY A 68 6.26 2.07 14.74
N ILE A 69 6.57 1.53 13.57
CA ILE A 69 6.51 0.08 13.33
C ILE A 69 7.90 -0.51 13.62
N THR A 70 7.92 -1.52 14.47
CA THR A 70 9.15 -2.21 14.88
C THR A 70 9.22 -3.60 14.26
N THR A 71 10.42 -4.18 14.21
CA THR A 71 10.61 -5.55 13.72
C THR A 71 9.76 -6.55 14.53
N GLU A 72 9.65 -6.37 15.82
CA GLU A 72 8.89 -7.25 16.70
C GLU A 72 7.40 -7.26 16.36
N MET A 73 6.86 -6.11 15.94
CA MET A 73 5.45 -5.99 15.54
C MET A 73 5.14 -6.79 14.26
N LEU A 74 6.15 -7.12 13.49
CA LEU A 74 6.01 -7.82 12.21
C LEU A 74 6.25 -9.33 12.31
N ALA A 75 6.50 -9.85 13.52
CA ALA A 75 6.89 -11.25 13.72
C ALA A 75 5.89 -12.25 13.13
N ASP A 76 4.59 -11.95 13.24
CA ASP A 76 3.52 -12.82 12.73
C ASP A 76 2.80 -12.22 11.51
N ALA A 77 3.39 -11.21 10.89
CA ALA A 77 2.78 -10.56 9.74
C ALA A 77 2.83 -11.45 8.49
N PRO A 78 1.81 -11.36 7.62
CA PRO A 78 1.84 -12.10 6.35
C PRO A 78 2.90 -11.53 5.39
N SER A 79 3.39 -12.36 4.51
CA SER A 79 4.29 -11.92 3.45
C SER A 79 3.55 -11.08 2.41
N PHE A 80 4.27 -10.21 1.70
CA PHE A 80 3.64 -9.41 0.65
C PHE A 80 2.99 -10.29 -0.43
N PRO A 81 3.66 -11.33 -0.96
CA PRO A 81 3.01 -12.21 -1.94
C PRO A 81 1.72 -12.86 -1.43
N SER A 82 1.64 -13.20 -0.14
CA SER A 82 0.42 -13.80 0.42
C SER A 82 -0.73 -12.80 0.52
N LEU A 83 -0.44 -11.49 0.58
CA LEU A 83 -1.43 -10.43 0.59
C LEU A 83 -1.93 -10.04 -0.80
N TRP A 84 -1.23 -10.48 -1.84
CA TRP A 84 -1.52 -10.04 -3.21
C TRP A 84 -2.97 -10.27 -3.65
N PRO A 85 -3.60 -11.44 -3.37
CA PRO A 85 -5.00 -11.64 -3.73
C PRO A 85 -5.93 -10.60 -3.09
N GLU A 86 -5.70 -10.24 -1.83
CA GLU A 86 -6.49 -9.23 -1.13
C GLU A 86 -6.26 -7.84 -1.70
N ILE A 87 -5.00 -7.49 -1.94
CA ILE A 87 -4.63 -6.22 -2.56
C ILE A 87 -5.29 -6.08 -3.92
N ARG A 88 -5.17 -7.11 -4.74
CA ARG A 88 -5.73 -7.16 -6.08
C ARG A 88 -7.25 -7.02 -6.07
N SER A 89 -7.90 -7.70 -5.14
CA SER A 89 -9.36 -7.61 -4.96
C SER A 89 -9.79 -6.19 -4.61
N ARG A 90 -9.05 -5.52 -3.71
CA ARG A 90 -9.38 -4.16 -3.27
C ARG A 90 -9.08 -3.10 -4.32
N LEU A 91 -8.02 -3.27 -5.08
CA LEU A 91 -7.71 -2.36 -6.18
C LEU A 91 -8.66 -2.58 -7.35
N GLY A 92 -8.99 -3.83 -7.68
CA GLY A 92 -9.88 -4.17 -8.78
C GLY A 92 -9.49 -3.46 -10.06
N GLN A 93 -10.45 -2.76 -10.67
CA GLN A 93 -10.24 -1.91 -11.84
C GLN A 93 -10.25 -0.43 -11.45
N ALA A 94 -9.91 -0.13 -10.20
CA ALA A 94 -9.92 1.23 -9.70
C ALA A 94 -8.80 2.08 -10.32
N VAL A 95 -9.05 3.38 -10.36
CA VAL A 95 -7.98 4.36 -10.59
C VAL A 95 -7.16 4.44 -9.30
N VAL A 96 -5.90 4.05 -9.37
CA VAL A 96 -5.03 4.01 -8.20
C VAL A 96 -4.37 5.36 -7.99
N VAL A 97 -4.46 5.87 -6.77
CA VAL A 97 -3.89 7.16 -6.37
C VAL A 97 -2.87 6.91 -5.28
N GLY A 98 -1.66 7.45 -5.44
CA GLY A 98 -0.60 7.34 -4.45
C GLY A 98 -0.04 8.71 -4.11
N HIS A 99 0.42 8.87 -2.87
CA HIS A 99 1.11 10.08 -2.43
C HIS A 99 2.45 10.23 -3.15
N ASN A 100 3.16 9.13 -3.31
CA ASN A 100 4.39 9.04 -4.10
C ASN A 100 4.32 7.81 -5.00
N PRO A 101 3.61 7.89 -6.14
CA PRO A 101 3.35 6.72 -6.99
C PRO A 101 4.61 5.97 -7.44
N ALA A 102 5.71 6.68 -7.65
CA ALA A 102 6.97 6.04 -8.02
C ALA A 102 7.50 5.13 -6.92
N THR A 103 7.40 5.55 -5.65
CA THR A 103 7.83 4.77 -4.50
C THR A 103 6.93 3.57 -4.26
N GLU A 104 5.61 3.76 -4.26
CA GLU A 104 4.65 2.67 -4.09
C GLU A 104 4.80 1.61 -5.18
N ARG A 105 4.96 2.05 -6.41
CA ARG A 105 5.18 1.15 -7.54
C ARG A 105 6.47 0.36 -7.39
N LYS A 106 7.55 1.03 -6.99
CA LYS A 106 8.86 0.38 -6.78
C LYS A 106 8.76 -0.69 -5.69
N LEU A 107 8.17 -0.37 -4.54
CA LEU A 107 8.02 -1.30 -3.43
C LEU A 107 7.19 -2.53 -3.84
N SER A 108 6.07 -2.33 -4.53
CA SER A 108 5.22 -3.43 -4.96
C SER A 108 5.89 -4.31 -6.01
N LEU A 109 6.62 -3.73 -6.97
CA LEU A 109 7.31 -4.49 -8.02
C LEU A 109 8.46 -5.33 -7.49
N ILE A 110 9.14 -4.87 -6.44
CA ILE A 110 10.26 -5.59 -5.84
C ILE A 110 9.77 -6.84 -5.11
N HIS A 111 8.55 -6.82 -4.58
CA HIS A 111 8.05 -7.86 -3.66
C HIS A 111 6.87 -8.67 -4.18
N ILE A 112 6.48 -8.45 -5.42
CA ILE A 112 5.44 -9.25 -6.08
C ILE A 112 5.97 -10.59 -6.56
#